data_0818b235ff4ccf0ee45be70a43c9b244
#
_entry.id   0818b235ff4ccf0ee45be70a43c9b244
#
_cell.length_a   1.000
_cell.length_b   1.000
_cell.length_c   1.000
_cell.angle_alpha   90.00
_cell.angle_beta   90.00
_cell.angle_gamma   90.00
#
_symmetry.space_group_name_H-M   'P 1'
#
loop_
_entity.id
_entity.type
_entity.pdbx_description
1 polymer ?
#
loop_
_entity_poly.entity_id
_entity_poly.type
_entity_poly.pdbx_seq_one_letter_code
_entity_poly.pdbx_strand_id
1 'polypeptide(L)'
;MPDRALSTDSLGAWLVKASGAAPSTREHVRAGFAGVETWCARPTYRTDLVATGQPVLLWVSGSEPGLPAGIHAHGRTTATARDGVMPMVLAPLDQPLLRSELVGHRDLAALEVLRMPAGSNPSYVTPGQLEVLVSMCEELARPV
;
A
#
# COMPACT_ATOMS: atom_id res chain seq x y z
N MET A 1 0.55 24.40 -12.01
CA MET A 1 -0.70 23.79 -11.56
C MET A 1 -0.52 23.21 -10.18
N PRO A 2 -1.34 23.64 -9.25
CA PRO A 2 -1.31 22.97 -7.95
C PRO A 2 -1.70 21.51 -8.12
N ASP A 3 -1.12 20.65 -7.31
CA ASP A 3 -1.51 19.26 -7.26
C ASP A 3 -2.98 19.15 -6.87
N ARG A 4 -3.70 18.31 -7.56
CA ARG A 4 -5.09 18.06 -7.21
C ARG A 4 -5.14 17.25 -5.91
N ALA A 5 -6.04 17.62 -5.02
CA ALA A 5 -6.36 16.80 -3.87
C ALA A 5 -6.86 15.43 -4.35
N LEU A 6 -6.51 14.38 -3.61
CA LEU A 6 -7.02 13.04 -3.87
C LEU A 6 -8.54 13.02 -3.75
N SER A 7 -9.18 12.32 -4.67
CA SER A 7 -10.62 12.05 -4.63
C SER A 7 -10.85 10.56 -4.89
N THR A 8 -12.09 10.10 -4.71
CA THR A 8 -12.43 8.70 -4.99
C THR A 8 -12.21 8.34 -6.45
N ASP A 9 -12.35 9.29 -7.37
CA ASP A 9 -12.13 9.06 -8.79
C ASP A 9 -10.66 8.90 -9.15
N SER A 10 -9.76 9.49 -8.38
CA SER A 10 -8.31 9.39 -8.59
C SER A 10 -7.63 8.33 -7.72
N LEU A 11 -8.41 7.60 -6.93
CA LEU A 11 -7.91 6.54 -6.07
C LEU A 11 -7.99 5.18 -6.78
N GLY A 12 -6.84 4.58 -7.06
CA GLY A 12 -6.76 3.20 -7.54
C GLY A 12 -6.69 2.23 -6.38
N ALA A 13 -5.77 2.47 -5.47
CA ALA A 13 -5.59 1.68 -4.25
C ALA A 13 -4.94 2.53 -3.18
N TRP A 14 -5.25 2.24 -1.92
CA TRP A 14 -4.49 2.77 -0.80
C TRP A 14 -3.14 2.04 -0.73
N LEU A 15 -2.14 2.74 -0.27
CA LEU A 15 -0.84 2.15 0.00
C LEU A 15 -0.44 2.52 1.42
N VAL A 16 -0.26 1.50 2.25
CA VAL A 16 0.19 1.69 3.63
C VAL A 16 1.63 1.20 3.75
N LYS A 17 2.42 1.90 4.55
CA LYS A 17 3.85 1.67 4.68
C LYS A 17 4.18 1.07 6.04
N ALA A 18 5.12 0.11 6.02
CA ALA A 18 5.69 -0.49 7.21
C ALA A 18 7.21 -0.44 7.10
N SER A 19 7.89 -0.21 8.21
CA SER A 19 9.35 -0.26 8.25
C SER A 19 9.82 -1.71 8.33
N GLY A 20 10.70 -2.12 7.41
CA GLY A 20 11.30 -3.45 7.44
C GLY A 20 12.15 -3.69 8.69
N ALA A 21 12.68 -2.62 9.29
CA ALA A 21 13.46 -2.71 10.53
C ALA A 21 12.60 -2.93 11.77
N ALA A 22 11.29 -2.65 11.70
CA ALA A 22 10.41 -2.81 12.84
C ALA A 22 10.12 -4.30 13.12
N PRO A 23 10.26 -4.76 14.36
CA PRO A 23 9.96 -6.16 14.70
C PRO A 23 8.53 -6.57 14.36
N SER A 24 7.55 -5.66 14.52
CA SER A 24 6.15 -5.92 14.20
C SER A 24 5.95 -6.23 12.72
N THR A 25 6.68 -5.56 11.82
CA THR A 25 6.62 -5.83 10.39
C THR A 25 7.05 -7.26 10.09
N ARG A 26 8.17 -7.70 10.69
CA ARG A 26 8.66 -9.06 10.49
C ARG A 26 7.70 -10.11 11.05
N GLU A 27 7.05 -9.81 12.16
CA GLU A 27 6.03 -10.70 12.72
C GLU A 27 4.83 -10.84 11.79
N HIS A 28 4.35 -9.73 11.22
CA HIS A 28 3.27 -9.76 10.23
C HIS A 28 3.64 -10.60 9.01
N VAL A 29 4.87 -10.43 8.51
CA VAL A 29 5.34 -11.20 7.35
C VAL A 29 5.35 -12.69 7.68
N ARG A 30 5.88 -13.10 8.85
CA ARG A 30 5.91 -14.51 9.26
C ARG A 30 4.51 -15.10 9.37
N ALA A 31 3.56 -14.32 9.84
CA ALA A 31 2.17 -14.75 10.01
C ALA A 31 1.35 -14.68 8.71
N GLY A 32 1.98 -14.29 7.59
CA GLY A 32 1.25 -14.11 6.34
C GLY A 32 0.17 -13.04 6.44
N PHE A 33 0.36 -12.05 7.29
CA PHE A 33 -0.57 -10.95 7.57
C PHE A 33 -1.92 -11.41 8.12
N ALA A 34 -2.02 -12.65 8.59
CA ALA A 34 -3.29 -13.25 9.05
C ALA A 34 -3.93 -12.52 10.23
N GLY A 35 -3.11 -11.91 11.09
CA GLY A 35 -3.60 -11.18 12.27
C GLY A 35 -3.88 -9.70 12.02
N VAL A 36 -3.69 -9.21 10.79
CA VAL A 36 -3.91 -7.80 10.51
C VAL A 36 -5.39 -7.53 10.30
N GLU A 37 -5.96 -6.67 11.13
CA GLU A 37 -7.34 -6.21 11.02
C GLU A 37 -7.42 -4.69 10.79
N THR A 38 -6.34 -3.98 11.12
CA THR A 38 -6.28 -2.53 11.03
C THR A 38 -4.85 -2.08 10.71
N TRP A 39 -4.71 -0.85 10.24
CA TRP A 39 -3.43 -0.18 10.05
C TRP A 39 -3.53 1.25 10.51
N CYS A 40 -2.48 1.76 11.14
CA CYS A 40 -2.45 3.15 11.57
C CYS A 40 -2.35 4.09 10.38
N ALA A 41 -3.15 5.15 10.41
CA ALA A 41 -3.18 6.17 9.39
C ALA A 41 -3.33 7.54 10.04
N ARG A 42 -2.60 8.53 9.54
CA ARG A 42 -2.73 9.90 10.05
C ARG A 42 -4.10 10.46 9.63
N PRO A 43 -4.93 10.94 10.56
CA PRO A 43 -6.21 11.56 10.20
C PRO A 43 -5.98 12.82 9.35
N THR A 44 -6.48 12.78 8.12
CA THR A 44 -6.45 13.89 7.16
C THR A 44 -7.70 13.78 6.29
N TYR A 45 -7.87 14.69 5.32
CA TYR A 45 -8.96 14.56 4.35
C TYR A 45 -8.92 13.20 3.62
N ARG A 46 -7.73 12.59 3.49
CA ARG A 46 -7.59 11.27 2.82
C ARG A 46 -8.34 10.18 3.57
N THR A 47 -8.25 10.16 4.90
CA THR A 47 -8.92 9.12 5.68
C THR A 47 -10.43 9.24 5.61
N ASP A 48 -10.96 10.43 5.30
CA ASP A 48 -12.39 10.62 5.04
C ASP A 48 -12.86 9.94 3.76
N LEU A 49 -11.93 9.61 2.86
CA LEU A 49 -12.22 8.92 1.60
C LEU A 49 -12.21 7.40 1.74
N VAL A 50 -11.77 6.87 2.86
CA VAL A 50 -11.70 5.43 3.09
C VAL A 50 -13.10 4.86 3.23
N ALA A 51 -13.40 3.88 2.40
CA ALA A 51 -14.68 3.18 2.39
C ALA A 51 -14.44 1.69 2.27
N THR A 52 -15.44 0.89 2.58
CA THR A 52 -15.36 -0.58 2.49
C THR A 52 -15.07 -1.04 1.05
N GLY A 53 -14.18 -2.01 0.91
CA GLY A 53 -13.96 -2.69 -0.36
C GLY A 53 -12.95 -2.05 -1.29
N GLN A 54 -12.20 -1.05 -0.82
CA GLN A 54 -11.16 -0.42 -1.64
C GLN A 54 -9.87 -1.25 -1.60
N PRO A 55 -9.15 -1.38 -2.73
CA PRO A 55 -7.88 -2.10 -2.73
C PRO A 55 -6.84 -1.44 -1.82
N VAL A 56 -6.02 -2.27 -1.19
CA VAL A 56 -4.90 -1.83 -0.35
C VAL A 56 -3.63 -2.58 -0.75
N LEU A 57 -2.53 -1.87 -0.78
CA LEU A 57 -1.20 -2.43 -0.99
C LEU A 57 -0.37 -2.14 0.26
N LEU A 58 0.45 -3.12 0.68
CA LEU A 58 1.38 -2.91 1.80
C LEU A 58 2.79 -2.77 1.25
N TRP A 59 3.41 -1.65 1.57
CA TRP A 59 4.78 -1.31 1.21
C TRP A 59 5.71 -1.53 2.41
N VAL A 60 6.78 -2.28 2.20
CA VAL A 60 7.86 -2.39 3.19
C VAL A 60 8.98 -1.44 2.76
N SER A 61 9.41 -0.58 3.67
CA SER A 61 10.50 0.37 3.44
C SER A 61 11.78 -0.09 4.13
N GLY A 62 12.92 0.41 3.63
CA GLY A 62 14.21 0.14 4.21
C GLY A 62 15.06 -0.82 3.40
N SER A 63 16.11 -1.33 4.01
CA SER A 63 17.09 -2.21 3.36
C SER A 63 17.42 -3.42 4.22
N GLU A 64 16.43 -3.94 4.96
CA GLU A 64 16.62 -5.11 5.81
C GLU A 64 16.95 -6.35 4.98
N PRO A 65 17.98 -7.13 5.37
CA PRO A 65 18.28 -8.40 4.72
C PRO A 65 17.06 -9.35 4.79
N GLY A 66 16.73 -9.94 3.65
CA GLY A 66 15.59 -10.86 3.56
C GLY A 66 14.22 -10.18 3.47
N LEU A 67 14.16 -8.87 3.55
CA LEU A 67 12.92 -8.12 3.45
C LEU A 67 13.14 -6.86 2.60
N PRO A 68 13.39 -7.02 1.29
CA PRO A 68 13.71 -5.89 0.41
C PRO A 68 12.53 -4.94 0.25
N ALA A 69 12.82 -3.66 0.05
CA ALA A 69 11.79 -2.65 -0.12
C ALA A 69 10.90 -2.95 -1.32
N GLY A 70 9.60 -2.75 -1.16
CA GLY A 70 8.62 -2.97 -2.21
C GLY A 70 7.24 -3.31 -1.67
N ILE A 71 6.37 -3.79 -2.56
CA ILE A 71 5.02 -4.22 -2.22
C ILE A 71 5.07 -5.70 -1.84
N HIS A 72 4.71 -6.03 -0.60
CA HIS A 72 4.78 -7.38 -0.05
C HIS A 72 3.42 -8.03 0.19
N ALA A 73 2.37 -7.24 0.27
CA ALA A 73 1.02 -7.75 0.52
C ALA A 73 -0.01 -6.87 -0.15
N HIS A 74 -1.20 -7.41 -0.30
CA HIS A 74 -2.35 -6.69 -0.84
C HIS A 74 -3.62 -7.13 -0.12
N GLY A 75 -4.67 -6.34 -0.29
CA GLY A 75 -5.96 -6.67 0.31
C GLY A 75 -6.99 -5.62 0.02
N ARG A 76 -7.88 -5.42 0.97
CA ARG A 76 -8.96 -4.43 0.84
C ARG A 76 -9.30 -3.83 2.19
N THR A 77 -9.88 -2.64 2.14
CA THR A 77 -10.47 -2.02 3.33
C THR A 77 -11.76 -2.75 3.70
N THR A 78 -12.04 -2.84 4.99
CA THR A 78 -13.23 -3.55 5.50
C THR A 78 -14.26 -2.61 6.10
N ALA A 79 -13.89 -1.37 6.36
CA ALA A 79 -14.80 -0.33 6.89
C ALA A 79 -14.17 1.04 6.65
N THR A 80 -14.92 2.09 6.99
CA THR A 80 -14.39 3.46 6.96
C THR A 80 -13.28 3.63 7.99
N ALA A 81 -12.35 4.56 7.74
CA ALA A 81 -11.31 4.89 8.71
C ALA A 81 -11.91 5.68 9.87
N ARG A 82 -11.37 5.45 11.07
CA ARG A 82 -11.84 6.12 12.28
C ARG A 82 -10.70 6.21 13.29
N ASP A 83 -10.56 7.38 13.91
CA ASP A 83 -9.61 7.60 15.01
C ASP A 83 -8.17 7.19 14.70
N GLY A 84 -7.72 7.48 13.49
CA GLY A 84 -6.35 7.15 13.06
C GLY A 84 -6.13 5.69 12.68
N VAL A 85 -7.21 4.96 12.41
CA VAL A 85 -7.15 3.53 12.10
C VAL A 85 -7.91 3.24 10.81
N MET A 86 -7.28 2.48 9.91
CA MET A 86 -7.90 1.96 8.69
C MET A 86 -8.16 0.46 8.86
N PRO A 87 -9.43 0.04 8.94
CA PRO A 87 -9.75 -1.40 8.96
C PRO A 87 -9.46 -2.04 7.59
N MET A 88 -8.78 -3.18 7.60
CA MET A 88 -8.40 -3.88 6.37
C MET A 88 -8.07 -5.33 6.61
N VAL A 89 -8.05 -6.11 5.53
CA VAL A 89 -7.49 -7.46 5.50
C VAL A 89 -6.37 -7.46 4.46
N LEU A 90 -5.32 -8.22 4.73
CA LEU A 90 -4.15 -8.34 3.87
C LEU A 90 -3.78 -9.79 3.68
N ALA A 91 -3.21 -10.10 2.51
CA ALA A 91 -2.60 -11.39 2.21
C ALA A 91 -1.25 -11.16 1.56
N PRO A 92 -0.26 -12.05 1.80
CA PRO A 92 1.06 -11.88 1.19
C PRO A 92 1.01 -12.11 -0.31
N LEU A 93 1.89 -11.44 -1.04
CA LEU A 93 2.15 -11.77 -2.43
C LEU A 93 3.12 -12.95 -2.46
N ASP A 94 2.93 -13.88 -3.40
CA ASP A 94 3.87 -14.99 -3.61
C ASP A 94 5.25 -14.45 -3.96
N GLN A 95 5.29 -13.40 -4.80
CA GLN A 95 6.52 -12.69 -5.10
C GLN A 95 6.30 -11.19 -4.94
N PRO A 96 7.01 -10.55 -4.01
CA PRO A 96 6.92 -9.11 -3.83
C PRO A 96 7.30 -8.35 -5.10
N LEU A 97 6.65 -7.21 -5.31
CA LEU A 97 7.04 -6.24 -6.33
C LEU A 97 8.10 -5.34 -5.72
N LEU A 98 9.35 -5.51 -6.13
CA LEU A 98 10.46 -4.82 -5.50
C LEU A 98 10.58 -3.37 -5.96
N ARG A 99 10.97 -2.49 -5.04
CA ARG A 99 11.23 -1.08 -5.34
C ARG A 99 12.16 -0.93 -6.54
N SER A 100 13.20 -1.77 -6.63
CA SER A 100 14.15 -1.75 -7.74
C SER A 100 13.49 -1.97 -9.11
N GLU A 101 12.45 -2.80 -9.16
CA GLU A 101 11.68 -3.03 -10.38
C GLU A 101 10.79 -1.82 -10.71
N LEU A 102 10.19 -1.23 -9.69
CA LEU A 102 9.23 -0.13 -9.86
C LEU A 102 9.91 1.18 -10.27
N VAL A 103 11.07 1.49 -9.69
CA VAL A 103 11.80 2.73 -10.02
C VAL A 103 12.29 2.74 -11.46
N GLY A 104 12.51 1.56 -12.04
CA GLY A 104 12.92 1.43 -13.43
C GLY A 104 11.78 1.48 -14.44
N HIS A 105 10.54 1.45 -13.98
CA HIS A 105 9.39 1.43 -14.86
C HIS A 105 8.88 2.85 -15.10
N ARG A 106 8.87 3.27 -16.37
CA ARG A 106 8.53 4.65 -16.75
C ARG A 106 7.15 5.10 -16.25
N ASP A 107 6.18 4.20 -16.23
CA ASP A 107 4.81 4.50 -15.85
C ASP A 107 4.60 4.55 -14.33
N LEU A 108 5.60 4.11 -13.56
CA LEU A 108 5.52 4.03 -12.10
C LEU A 108 6.46 5.00 -11.38
N ALA A 109 7.28 5.74 -12.14
CA ALA A 109 8.23 6.69 -11.54
C ALA A 109 7.52 7.78 -10.72
N ALA A 110 6.26 8.07 -11.02
CA ALA A 110 5.45 9.08 -10.32
C ALA A 110 4.67 8.53 -9.12
N LEU A 111 4.85 7.25 -8.75
CA LEU A 111 4.21 6.70 -7.55
C LEU A 111 4.55 7.57 -6.34
N GLU A 112 3.53 7.89 -5.55
CA GLU A 112 3.72 8.77 -4.38
C GLU A 112 4.75 8.18 -3.40
N VAL A 113 4.73 6.87 -3.17
CA VAL A 113 5.68 6.23 -2.26
C VAL A 113 7.13 6.37 -2.72
N LEU A 114 7.38 6.46 -4.03
CA LEU A 114 8.72 6.69 -4.57
C LEU A 114 9.15 8.13 -4.47
N ARG A 115 8.21 9.07 -4.65
CA ARG A 115 8.48 10.52 -4.56
C ARG A 115 8.57 11.01 -3.12
N MET A 116 7.76 10.43 -2.23
CA MET A 116 7.63 10.85 -0.84
C MET A 116 7.69 9.63 0.10
N PRO A 117 8.83 8.93 0.17
CA PRO A 117 8.92 7.70 0.96
C PRO A 117 8.70 7.92 2.45
N ALA A 118 8.98 9.12 2.97
CA ALA A 118 8.79 9.45 4.38
C ALA A 118 7.40 10.02 4.68
N GLY A 119 6.51 10.10 3.70
CA GLY A 119 5.16 10.60 3.91
C GLY A 119 4.35 9.70 4.85
N SER A 120 3.37 10.31 5.53
CA SER A 120 2.50 9.58 6.47
C SER A 120 1.54 8.65 5.74
N ASN A 121 1.10 7.59 6.44
CA ASN A 121 0.01 6.77 5.96
C ASN A 121 -1.32 7.54 6.03
N PRO A 122 -2.23 7.33 5.08
CA PRO A 122 -2.08 6.47 3.92
C PRO A 122 -1.45 7.20 2.74
N SER A 123 -0.66 6.48 1.96
CA SER A 123 -0.31 6.87 0.60
C SER A 123 -1.34 6.26 -0.36
N TYR A 124 -1.19 6.48 -1.65
CA TYR A 124 -2.12 5.91 -2.64
C TYR A 124 -1.44 5.69 -3.98
N VAL A 125 -2.10 4.89 -4.83
CA VAL A 125 -1.76 4.78 -6.24
C VAL A 125 -2.99 5.17 -7.06
N THR A 126 -2.76 5.73 -8.24
CA THR A 126 -3.84 6.09 -9.15
C THR A 126 -4.41 4.84 -9.83
N PRO A 127 -5.63 4.92 -10.43
CA PRO A 127 -6.15 3.80 -11.21
C PRO A 127 -5.21 3.34 -12.32
N GLY A 128 -4.59 4.26 -13.05
CA GLY A 128 -3.64 3.92 -14.11
C GLY A 128 -2.39 3.24 -13.57
N GLN A 129 -1.85 3.70 -12.44
CA GLN A 129 -0.72 3.05 -11.79
C GLN A 129 -1.09 1.65 -11.32
N LEU A 130 -2.27 1.48 -10.76
CA LEU A 130 -2.75 0.16 -10.32
C LEU A 130 -2.84 -0.81 -11.49
N GLU A 131 -3.33 -0.37 -12.64
CA GLU A 131 -3.38 -1.21 -13.85
C GLU A 131 -1.99 -1.71 -14.24
N VAL A 132 -0.98 -0.82 -14.19
CA VAL A 132 0.41 -1.21 -14.50
C VAL A 132 0.92 -2.21 -13.47
N LEU A 133 0.67 -1.98 -12.19
CA LEU A 133 1.07 -2.91 -11.12
C LEU A 133 0.42 -4.29 -11.32
N VAL A 134 -0.87 -4.33 -11.65
CA VAL A 134 -1.59 -5.59 -11.92
C VAL A 134 -0.98 -6.31 -13.12
N SER A 135 -0.54 -5.58 -14.14
CA SER A 135 0.11 -6.20 -15.29
C SER A 135 1.45 -6.85 -14.94
N MET A 136 2.12 -6.34 -13.91
CA MET A 136 3.39 -6.89 -13.41
C MET A 136 3.16 -8.03 -12.40
N CYS A 137 2.02 -8.03 -11.72
CA CYS A 137 1.71 -9.00 -10.69
C CYS A 137 0.21 -9.26 -10.67
N GLU A 138 -0.20 -10.33 -11.34
CA GLU A 138 -1.63 -10.68 -11.49
C GLU A 138 -2.33 -10.98 -10.17
N GLU A 139 -1.58 -11.37 -9.14
CA GLU A 139 -2.14 -11.60 -7.81
C GLU A 139 -2.89 -10.38 -7.29
N LEU A 140 -2.46 -9.17 -7.66
CA LEU A 140 -3.10 -7.93 -7.19
C LEU A 140 -4.55 -7.82 -7.64
N ALA A 141 -4.95 -8.54 -8.67
CA ALA A 141 -6.34 -8.57 -9.14
C ALA A 141 -7.21 -9.61 -8.41
N ARG A 142 -6.58 -10.49 -7.62
CA ARG A 142 -7.32 -11.55 -6.89
C ARG A 142 -7.95 -10.99 -5.62
N PRO A 143 -9.18 -11.44 -5.28
CA PRO A 143 -9.78 -11.03 -4.01
C PRO A 143 -9.03 -11.59 -2.81
N VAL A 144 -9.06 -10.84 -1.74
CA VAL A 144 -8.48 -11.22 -0.45
C VAL A 144 -9.58 -11.29 0.58
#